data_f9b0c9e50adb1b8fb545851928399762
#
_entry.id   f9b0c9e50adb1b8fb545851928399762
#
_cell.length_a   1.000
_cell.length_b   1.000
_cell.length_c   1.000
_cell.angle_alpha   90.00
_cell.angle_beta   90.00
_cell.angle_gamma   90.00
#
_symmetry.space_group_name_H-M   'P 1'
#
loop_
_entity.id
_entity.type
_entity.pdbx_description
1 polymer ?
#
loop_
_entity_poly.entity_id
_entity_poly.type
_entity_poly.pdbx_seq_one_letter_code
_entity_poly.pdbx_strand_id
1 'polypeptide(L)'
;SEEIGVDLSGVEARPALVWNETLAKVAKEKADDMAARNYFAHVNPEGYGMNYFINKAGYTLEPSWVEKVSNNFFESLSAGVEGGKAFIIQLINDGGASNAQAGHRRHLLGMDDFWKSCVDIGIGRAYNENSTYRYYTCVIIAKHTF
;
A
#
# COMPACT_ATOMS: atom_id res chain seq x y z
N SER A 1 -2.77 -14.58 -14.23
CA SER A 1 -3.78 -15.17 -13.32
C SER A 1 -3.29 -16.48 -12.70
N GLU A 2 -2.73 -17.36 -13.49
CA GLU A 2 -2.31 -18.71 -13.06
C GLU A 2 -1.30 -18.66 -11.90
N GLU A 3 -0.27 -17.84 -12.04
CA GLU A 3 0.78 -17.67 -11.02
C GLU A 3 0.26 -17.03 -9.72
N ILE A 4 -0.75 -16.17 -9.82
CA ILE A 4 -1.33 -15.46 -8.67
C ILE A 4 -2.42 -16.30 -8.00
N GLY A 5 -2.99 -17.27 -8.71
CA GLY A 5 -4.04 -18.15 -8.18
C GLY A 5 -5.44 -17.54 -8.15
N VAL A 6 -5.66 -16.42 -8.84
CA VAL A 6 -6.98 -15.78 -8.99
C VAL A 6 -7.22 -15.42 -10.46
N ASP A 7 -8.48 -15.41 -10.88
CA ASP A 7 -8.85 -15.04 -12.24
C ASP A 7 -8.86 -13.51 -12.40
N LEU A 8 -7.95 -13.01 -13.24
CA LEU A 8 -7.82 -11.59 -13.57
C LEU A 8 -8.34 -11.25 -14.97
N SER A 9 -8.96 -12.20 -15.69
CA SER A 9 -9.38 -12.01 -17.08
C SER A 9 -10.40 -10.87 -17.26
N GLY A 10 -11.20 -10.59 -16.24
CA GLY A 10 -12.18 -9.50 -16.26
C GLY A 10 -11.67 -8.16 -15.73
N VAL A 11 -10.38 -8.07 -15.37
CA VAL A 11 -9.78 -6.87 -14.81
C VAL A 11 -9.23 -5.99 -15.92
N GLU A 12 -9.70 -4.75 -16.03
CA GLU A 12 -9.20 -3.78 -16.98
C GLU A 12 -7.79 -3.32 -16.59
N ALA A 13 -6.89 -3.23 -17.55
CA ALA A 13 -5.54 -2.74 -17.32
C ALA A 13 -5.57 -1.25 -16.95
N ARG A 14 -4.86 -0.88 -15.90
CA ARG A 14 -4.70 0.53 -15.52
C ARG A 14 -3.51 1.15 -16.25
N PRO A 15 -3.45 2.50 -16.36
CA PRO A 15 -2.26 3.19 -16.84
C PRO A 15 -1.02 2.83 -16.00
N ALA A 16 0.16 2.88 -16.62
CA ALA A 16 1.41 2.65 -15.92
C ALA A 16 1.58 3.66 -14.77
N LEU A 17 2.02 3.15 -13.62
CA LEU A 17 2.28 3.98 -12.45
C LEU A 17 3.62 4.70 -12.60
N VAL A 18 3.70 5.90 -12.01
CA VAL A 18 4.91 6.74 -12.00
C VAL A 18 5.56 6.66 -10.61
N TRP A 19 6.85 6.33 -10.56
CA TRP A 19 7.58 6.32 -9.30
C TRP A 19 7.65 7.71 -8.70
N ASN A 20 7.34 7.81 -7.41
CA ASN A 20 7.35 9.07 -6.67
C ASN A 20 8.25 8.92 -5.44
N GLU A 21 9.31 9.72 -5.38
CA GLU A 21 10.31 9.65 -4.31
C GLU A 21 9.73 10.00 -2.93
N THR A 22 8.79 10.93 -2.87
CA THR A 22 8.14 11.32 -1.61
C THR A 22 7.32 10.15 -1.06
N LEU A 23 6.53 9.49 -1.91
CA LEU A 23 5.76 8.31 -1.51
C LEU A 23 6.68 7.13 -1.13
N ALA A 24 7.78 6.95 -1.85
CA ALA A 24 8.76 5.91 -1.53
C ALA A 24 9.41 6.14 -0.16
N LYS A 25 9.75 7.39 0.15
CA LYS A 25 10.30 7.75 1.47
C LYS A 25 9.28 7.47 2.59
N VAL A 26 8.05 7.90 2.43
CA VAL A 26 6.98 7.65 3.41
C VAL A 26 6.73 6.16 3.59
N ALA A 27 6.69 5.40 2.50
CA ALA A 27 6.54 3.95 2.54
C ALA A 27 7.70 3.27 3.28
N LYS A 28 8.93 3.73 3.05
CA LYS A 28 10.12 3.22 3.75
C LYS A 28 10.05 3.50 5.25
N GLU A 29 9.68 4.72 5.64
CA GLU A 29 9.52 5.10 7.05
C GLU A 29 8.45 4.23 7.73
N LYS A 30 7.35 3.94 7.05
CA LYS A 30 6.30 3.04 7.57
C LYS A 30 6.81 1.62 7.75
N ALA A 31 7.49 1.07 6.76
CA ALA A 31 8.04 -0.28 6.85
C ALA A 31 9.07 -0.39 7.98
N ASP A 32 9.95 0.60 8.11
CA ASP A 32 10.94 0.67 9.19
C ASP A 32 10.27 0.75 10.56
N ASP A 33 9.23 1.54 10.69
CA ASP A 33 8.48 1.71 11.94
C ASP A 33 7.80 0.40 12.36
N MET A 34 7.13 -0.28 11.44
CA MET A 34 6.52 -1.58 11.71
C MET A 34 7.55 -2.62 12.15
N ALA A 35 8.70 -2.66 11.48
CA ALA A 35 9.78 -3.60 11.81
C ALA A 35 10.39 -3.29 13.19
N ALA A 36 10.68 -2.02 13.47
CA ALA A 36 11.33 -1.60 14.70
C ALA A 36 10.42 -1.74 15.93
N ARG A 37 9.14 -1.41 15.79
CA ARG A 37 8.18 -1.44 16.89
C ARG A 37 7.31 -2.70 16.92
N ASN A 38 7.58 -3.63 16.01
CA ASN A 38 6.92 -4.94 15.93
C ASN A 38 5.39 -4.84 15.89
N TYR A 39 4.85 -4.09 14.93
CA TYR A 39 3.42 -4.07 14.66
C TYR A 39 3.15 -4.20 13.15
N PHE A 40 1.94 -4.64 12.82
CA PHE A 40 1.48 -4.77 11.44
C PHE A 40 0.05 -4.25 11.36
N ALA A 41 -0.10 -2.98 10.99
CA ALA A 41 -1.39 -2.30 10.89
C ALA A 41 -1.27 -1.05 10.03
N HIS A 42 -2.38 -0.64 9.42
CA HIS A 42 -2.44 0.62 8.66
C HIS A 42 -2.22 1.84 9.55
N VAL A 43 -2.82 1.84 10.74
CA VAL A 43 -2.68 2.91 11.71
C VAL A 43 -1.55 2.56 12.68
N ASN A 44 -0.66 3.51 12.97
CA ASN A 44 0.44 3.27 13.88
C ASN A 44 -0.03 3.23 15.35
N PRO A 45 0.82 2.81 16.31
CA PRO A 45 0.44 2.73 17.72
C PRO A 45 -0.11 4.03 18.32
N GLU A 46 0.26 5.19 17.79
CA GLU A 46 -0.23 6.50 18.26
C GLU A 46 -1.54 6.93 17.60
N GLY A 47 -2.08 6.13 16.66
CA GLY A 47 -3.36 6.41 16.02
C GLY A 47 -3.29 7.16 14.70
N TYR A 48 -2.10 7.30 14.08
CA TYR A 48 -1.93 8.02 12.80
C TYR A 48 -1.98 7.05 11.62
N GLY A 49 -2.79 7.40 10.63
CA GLY A 49 -2.86 6.71 9.34
C GLY A 49 -1.92 7.34 8.31
N MET A 50 -1.78 6.68 7.16
CA MET A 50 -0.80 7.08 6.16
C MET A 50 -1.16 8.37 5.42
N ASN A 51 -2.43 8.74 5.32
CA ASN A 51 -2.80 10.03 4.72
C ASN A 51 -2.10 11.20 5.42
N TYR A 52 -2.04 11.16 6.75
CA TYR A 52 -1.33 12.16 7.54
C TYR A 52 0.16 12.24 7.15
N PHE A 53 0.84 11.12 7.10
CA PHE A 53 2.28 11.09 6.79
C PHE A 53 2.59 11.47 5.36
N ILE A 54 1.77 11.04 4.40
CA ILE A 54 1.89 11.40 2.98
C ILE A 54 1.79 12.92 2.82
N ASN A 55 0.76 13.51 3.40
CA ASN A 55 0.54 14.96 3.31
C ASN A 55 1.65 15.75 4.02
N LYS A 56 2.06 15.31 5.22
CA LYS A 56 3.14 15.93 5.99
C LYS A 56 4.48 15.92 5.25
N ALA A 57 4.74 14.88 4.47
CA ALA A 57 5.97 14.75 3.70
C ALA A 57 6.02 15.68 2.46
N GLY A 58 4.94 16.40 2.17
CA GLY A 58 4.85 17.34 1.06
C GLY A 58 4.12 16.80 -0.18
N TYR A 59 3.61 15.59 -0.14
CA TYR A 59 2.71 15.07 -1.17
C TYR A 59 1.28 15.49 -0.80
N THR A 60 0.86 16.64 -1.32
CA THR A 60 -0.40 17.29 -0.93
C THR A 60 -1.63 16.47 -1.28
N LEU A 61 -2.44 16.16 -0.27
CA LEU A 61 -3.70 15.48 -0.41
C LEU A 61 -4.86 16.48 -0.33
N GLU A 62 -6.02 16.07 -0.84
CA GLU A 62 -7.25 16.83 -0.69
C GLU A 62 -7.55 17.01 0.82
N PRO A 63 -7.93 18.23 1.28
CA PRO A 63 -8.07 18.52 2.72
C PRO A 63 -8.96 17.56 3.51
N SER A 64 -10.06 17.10 2.92
CA SER A 64 -10.97 16.16 3.59
C SER A 64 -10.32 14.79 3.84
N TRP A 65 -9.30 14.43 3.07
CA TRP A 65 -8.59 13.15 3.23
C TRP A 65 -7.63 13.12 4.41
N VAL A 66 -7.30 14.29 4.97
CA VAL A 66 -6.44 14.43 6.15
C VAL A 66 -7.15 15.00 7.37
N GLU A 67 -8.45 15.18 7.26
CA GLU A 67 -9.29 15.71 8.34
C GLU A 67 -9.21 14.86 9.60
N LYS A 68 -9.19 13.54 9.43
CA LYS A 68 -8.95 12.60 10.54
C LYS A 68 -7.53 12.07 10.43
N VAL A 69 -6.76 12.16 11.52
CA VAL A 69 -5.37 11.69 11.56
C VAL A 69 -5.23 10.19 11.29
N SER A 70 -6.29 9.41 11.51
CA SER A 70 -6.33 7.97 11.27
C SER A 70 -6.67 7.57 9.84
N ASN A 71 -6.98 8.51 8.94
CA ASN A 71 -7.34 8.19 7.55
C ASN A 71 -6.21 7.44 6.83
N ASN A 72 -6.61 6.43 6.05
CA ASN A 72 -5.68 5.58 5.30
C ASN A 72 -6.34 5.08 4.01
N PHE A 73 -6.06 5.75 2.87
CA PHE A 73 -6.72 5.46 1.59
C PHE A 73 -5.80 4.81 0.56
N PHE A 74 -4.48 4.96 0.70
CA PHE A 74 -3.55 4.75 -0.39
C PHE A 74 -2.50 3.67 -0.12
N GLU A 75 -2.63 2.92 0.97
CA GLU A 75 -1.63 1.98 1.42
C GLU A 75 -2.09 0.52 1.28
N SER A 76 -1.18 -0.33 0.81
CA SER A 76 -1.28 -1.77 0.97
C SER A 76 -0.05 -2.28 1.70
N LEU A 77 -0.24 -3.18 2.66
CA LEU A 77 0.82 -3.72 3.50
C LEU A 77 0.99 -5.22 3.26
N SER A 78 2.24 -5.67 3.24
CA SER A 78 2.63 -7.08 3.19
C SER A 78 3.62 -7.39 4.31
N ALA A 79 3.49 -8.55 4.92
CA ALA A 79 4.38 -9.01 5.97
C ALA A 79 4.76 -10.49 5.77
N GLY A 80 5.96 -10.85 6.23
CA GLY A 80 6.44 -12.23 6.20
C GLY A 80 6.93 -12.73 4.84
N VAL A 81 7.03 -11.86 3.83
CA VAL A 81 7.39 -12.24 2.47
C VAL A 81 8.68 -11.54 2.05
N GLU A 82 9.69 -12.33 1.67
CA GLU A 82 11.03 -11.83 1.36
C GLU A 82 11.15 -11.19 -0.01
N GLY A 83 10.65 -11.80 -1.06
CA GLY A 83 10.89 -11.38 -2.45
C GLY A 83 9.99 -10.26 -2.93
N GLY A 84 10.49 -9.41 -3.83
CA GLY A 84 9.70 -8.33 -4.44
C GLY A 84 8.52 -8.86 -5.25
N LYS A 85 8.73 -9.89 -6.07
CA LYS A 85 7.65 -10.55 -6.82
C LYS A 85 6.65 -11.22 -5.87
N ALA A 86 7.14 -11.85 -4.80
CA ALA A 86 6.32 -12.58 -3.86
C ALA A 86 5.34 -11.68 -3.10
N PHE A 87 5.75 -10.48 -2.68
CA PHE A 87 4.80 -9.59 -1.99
C PHE A 87 3.72 -9.05 -2.94
N ILE A 88 4.04 -8.78 -4.18
CA ILE A 88 3.05 -8.37 -5.19
C ILE A 88 2.03 -9.49 -5.42
N ILE A 89 2.50 -10.73 -5.57
CA ILE A 89 1.62 -11.89 -5.70
C ILE A 89 0.71 -12.03 -4.47
N GLN A 90 1.27 -11.90 -3.26
CA GLN A 90 0.50 -11.97 -2.03
C GLN A 90 -0.62 -10.92 -1.99
N LEU A 91 -0.31 -9.66 -2.31
CA LEU A 91 -1.29 -8.58 -2.29
C LEU A 91 -2.37 -8.73 -3.36
N ILE A 92 -2.01 -9.17 -4.57
CA ILE A 92 -2.98 -9.38 -5.65
C ILE A 92 -3.84 -10.62 -5.36
N ASN A 93 -3.26 -11.71 -4.83
CA ASN A 93 -4.02 -12.88 -4.42
C ASN A 93 -5.02 -12.54 -3.31
N ASP A 94 -4.60 -11.74 -2.34
CA ASP A 94 -5.43 -11.20 -1.25
C ASP A 94 -6.28 -12.29 -0.56
N GLY A 95 -5.62 -13.42 -0.21
CA GLY A 95 -6.27 -14.55 0.44
C GLY A 95 -7.25 -15.32 -0.45
N GLY A 96 -7.21 -15.12 -1.76
CA GLY A 96 -8.15 -15.71 -2.71
C GLY A 96 -9.54 -15.07 -2.71
N ALA A 97 -9.69 -13.90 -2.07
CA ALA A 97 -10.98 -13.21 -2.00
C ALA A 97 -11.51 -12.84 -3.39
N SER A 98 -12.83 -12.67 -3.51
CA SER A 98 -13.46 -12.19 -4.74
C SER A 98 -12.99 -10.78 -5.10
N ASN A 99 -13.09 -10.40 -6.38
CA ASN A 99 -12.69 -9.06 -6.83
C ASN A 99 -13.42 -7.93 -6.08
N ALA A 100 -14.65 -8.15 -5.66
CA ALA A 100 -15.42 -7.17 -4.89
C ALA A 100 -14.90 -6.97 -3.45
N GLN A 101 -14.23 -7.97 -2.88
CA GLN A 101 -13.79 -8.00 -1.48
C GLN A 101 -12.27 -7.82 -1.31
N ALA A 102 -11.49 -8.05 -2.36
CA ALA A 102 -10.03 -8.04 -2.32
C ALA A 102 -9.47 -6.61 -2.33
N GLY A 103 -9.38 -5.99 -1.17
CA GLY A 103 -8.95 -4.59 -1.01
C GLY A 103 -7.56 -4.30 -1.56
N HIS A 104 -6.57 -5.13 -1.26
CA HIS A 104 -5.21 -4.98 -1.78
C HIS A 104 -5.17 -5.14 -3.30
N ARG A 105 -5.85 -6.15 -3.84
CA ARG A 105 -5.96 -6.36 -5.29
C ARG A 105 -6.60 -5.15 -5.97
N ARG A 106 -7.69 -4.65 -5.41
CA ARG A 106 -8.39 -3.49 -5.95
C ARG A 106 -7.51 -2.25 -5.98
N HIS A 107 -6.76 -2.02 -4.92
CA HIS A 107 -5.82 -0.91 -4.81
C HIS A 107 -4.68 -1.04 -5.83
N LEU A 108 -3.98 -2.16 -5.86
CA LEU A 108 -2.82 -2.36 -6.74
C LEU A 108 -3.20 -2.34 -8.24
N LEU A 109 -4.33 -2.94 -8.58
CA LEU A 109 -4.77 -3.04 -9.98
C LEU A 109 -5.68 -1.88 -10.43
N GLY A 110 -6.03 -0.97 -9.53
CA GLY A 110 -6.89 0.17 -9.85
C GLY A 110 -8.28 -0.28 -10.32
N MET A 111 -8.94 -1.16 -9.55
CA MET A 111 -10.17 -1.81 -9.96
C MET A 111 -11.44 -0.97 -9.77
N ASP A 112 -11.32 0.22 -9.21
CA ASP A 112 -12.41 1.21 -9.17
C ASP A 112 -11.92 2.57 -9.67
N ASP A 113 -12.83 3.49 -9.90
CA ASP A 113 -12.52 4.79 -10.47
C ASP A 113 -11.57 5.60 -9.58
N PHE A 114 -11.73 5.52 -8.26
CA PHE A 114 -10.87 6.23 -7.34
C PHE A 114 -9.42 5.73 -7.41
N TRP A 115 -9.18 4.44 -7.25
CA TRP A 115 -7.81 3.89 -7.29
C TRP A 115 -7.22 3.87 -8.69
N LYS A 116 -8.05 3.70 -9.73
CA LYS A 116 -7.59 3.81 -11.12
C LYS A 116 -7.06 5.21 -11.44
N SER A 117 -7.58 6.25 -10.80
CA SER A 117 -7.10 7.63 -10.94
C SER A 117 -5.82 7.93 -10.15
N CYS A 118 -5.41 7.05 -9.24
CA CYS A 118 -4.13 7.16 -8.55
C CYS A 118 -3.01 6.73 -9.49
N VAL A 119 -2.04 7.61 -9.71
CA VAL A 119 -1.02 7.42 -10.75
C VAL A 119 0.41 7.35 -10.22
N ASP A 120 0.63 7.77 -8.98
CA ASP A 120 1.95 7.80 -8.35
C ASP A 120 2.13 6.61 -7.41
N ILE A 121 3.33 6.01 -7.41
CA ILE A 121 3.64 4.85 -6.58
C ILE A 121 4.96 5.05 -5.84
N GLY A 122 4.99 4.65 -4.58
CA GLY A 122 6.20 4.48 -3.78
C GLY A 122 6.13 3.18 -2.99
N ILE A 123 7.27 2.52 -2.86
CA ILE A 123 7.37 1.24 -2.14
C ILE A 123 8.55 1.33 -1.17
N GLY A 124 8.33 0.88 0.06
CA GLY A 124 9.37 0.76 1.07
C GLY A 124 9.34 -0.61 1.73
N ARG A 125 10.52 -1.12 2.06
CA ARG A 125 10.67 -2.43 2.69
C ARG A 125 11.61 -2.35 3.86
N ALA A 126 11.36 -3.19 4.87
CA ALA A 126 12.22 -3.31 6.05
C ALA A 126 12.32 -4.75 6.51
N TYR A 127 13.41 -5.06 7.19
CA TYR A 127 13.69 -6.36 7.77
C TYR A 127 14.15 -6.19 9.21
N ASN A 128 13.58 -6.99 10.11
CA ASN A 128 14.05 -7.11 11.49
C ASN A 128 13.86 -8.56 11.94
N GLU A 129 14.98 -9.29 12.10
CA GLU A 129 14.98 -10.70 12.49
C GLU A 129 14.31 -10.96 13.84
N ASN A 130 14.25 -9.95 14.71
CA ASN A 130 13.67 -10.02 16.05
C ASN A 130 12.18 -9.67 16.08
N SER A 131 11.59 -9.30 14.95
CA SER A 131 10.16 -8.99 14.84
C SER A 131 9.34 -10.23 14.46
N THR A 132 8.04 -10.17 14.69
CA THR A 132 7.12 -11.29 14.44
C THR A 132 7.16 -11.79 12.99
N TYR A 133 7.11 -10.88 12.02
CA TYR A 133 7.04 -11.24 10.60
C TYR A 133 8.38 -11.16 9.87
N ARG A 134 9.37 -10.52 10.45
CA ARG A 134 10.71 -10.26 9.90
C ARG A 134 10.73 -9.30 8.71
N TYR A 135 9.92 -9.55 7.68
CA TYR A 135 9.84 -8.74 6.46
C TYR A 135 8.57 -7.91 6.45
N TYR A 136 8.71 -6.62 6.12
CA TYR A 136 7.60 -5.68 6.05
C TYR A 136 7.71 -4.88 4.77
N THR A 137 6.60 -4.76 4.04
CA THR A 137 6.55 -3.98 2.80
C THR A 137 5.34 -3.06 2.84
N CYS A 138 5.56 -1.80 2.52
CA CYS A 138 4.51 -0.79 2.37
C CYS A 138 4.47 -0.36 0.91
N VAL A 139 3.30 -0.42 0.29
CA VAL A 139 3.04 0.06 -1.07
C VAL A 139 2.06 1.21 -0.96
N ILE A 140 2.45 2.39 -1.43
CA ILE A 140 1.58 3.56 -1.51
C ILE A 140 1.32 3.85 -2.98
N ILE A 141 0.05 3.87 -3.38
CA ILE A 141 -0.39 4.29 -4.71
C ILE A 141 -1.41 5.39 -4.50
N ALA A 142 -1.08 6.61 -4.91
CA ALA A 142 -1.83 7.80 -4.55
C ALA A 142 -2.01 8.78 -5.71
N LYS A 143 -2.78 9.82 -5.45
CA LYS A 143 -2.93 10.99 -6.33
C LYS A 143 -2.98 12.26 -5.49
N HIS A 144 -2.52 13.36 -6.07
CA HIS A 144 -2.65 14.71 -5.51
C HIS A 144 -3.42 15.65 -6.45
N THR A 145 -3.90 15.13 -7.56
CA THR A 145 -4.85 15.81 -8.45
C THR A 145 -6.26 15.32 -8.10
N PHE A 146 -7.08 16.19 -7.61
CA PHE A 146 -8.41 15.87 -7.12
C PHE A 146 -9.46 16.88 -7.58
#